data_6147153738e7805524d010843fe1a172
#
_entry.id   6147153738e7805524d010843fe1a172
#
_cell.length_a   1.000
_cell.length_b   1.000
_cell.length_c   1.000
_cell.angle_alpha   90.00
_cell.angle_beta   90.00
_cell.angle_gamma   90.00
#
_symmetry.space_group_name_H-M   'P 1'
#
loop_
_entity.id
_entity.type
_entity.pdbx_description
1 polymer ?
#
loop_
_entity_poly.entity_id
_entity_poly.type
_entity_poly.pdbx_seq_one_letter_code
_entity_poly.pdbx_strand_id
1 'polypeptide(L)'
;MRPFLLAGLAALALAGCQKSTETAITRTTANGVDTLYSKRTVVDGVARFECMASRSGQCHYLLLDPACRPDAACARAPIRSFALAVGTTQEFRDLPKGFAQCVSEDRKEQCHRE
;
A
#
# COMPACT_ATOMS: atom_id res chain seq x y z
N MET A 1 -39.97 -14.77 -29.10
CA MET A 1 -40.17 -13.86 -28.33
C MET A 1 -39.43 -13.89 -27.07
N ARG A 2 -38.75 -13.98 -26.45
CA ARG A 2 -38.20 -13.99 -25.17
C ARG A 2 -36.73 -13.83 -25.23
N PRO A 3 -36.05 -13.18 -26.20
CA PRO A 3 -34.62 -13.02 -26.24
C PRO A 3 -34.12 -12.09 -25.14
N PHE A 4 -35.01 -11.27 -24.57
CA PHE A 4 -34.53 -10.34 -23.55
C PHE A 4 -34.18 -11.00 -22.24
N LEU A 5 -34.55 -12.21 -21.99
CA LEU A 5 -34.23 -12.90 -20.76
C LEU A 5 -32.75 -13.22 -20.64
N LEU A 6 -32.06 -13.36 -21.76
CA LEU A 6 -30.66 -13.70 -21.77
C LEU A 6 -29.76 -12.52 -21.37
N ALA A 7 -30.20 -11.32 -21.66
CA ALA A 7 -29.39 -10.15 -21.36
C ALA A 7 -29.22 -9.91 -19.86
N GLY A 8 -30.25 -10.23 -19.08
CA GLY A 8 -30.19 -10.05 -17.65
C GLY A 8 -29.19 -10.96 -16.95
N LEU A 9 -28.99 -12.15 -17.45
CA LEU A 9 -28.09 -13.12 -16.88
C LEU A 9 -26.62 -12.71 -17.10
N ALA A 10 -26.32 -12.12 -18.23
CA ALA A 10 -24.96 -11.69 -18.52
C ALA A 10 -24.51 -10.58 -17.58
N ALA A 11 -25.38 -9.67 -17.22
CA ALA A 11 -25.03 -8.58 -16.32
C ALA A 11 -24.70 -9.08 -14.92
N LEU A 12 -25.41 -10.09 -14.43
CA LEU A 12 -25.15 -10.64 -13.11
C LEU A 12 -23.83 -11.36 -13.03
N ALA A 13 -23.40 -12.02 -14.09
CA ALA A 13 -22.14 -12.74 -14.08
C ALA A 13 -20.94 -11.79 -13.94
N LEU A 14 -21.02 -10.61 -14.52
CA LEU A 14 -19.93 -9.64 -14.41
C LEU A 14 -19.78 -9.07 -13.01
N ALA A 15 -20.86 -8.88 -12.29
CA ALA A 15 -20.82 -8.28 -10.96
C ALA A 15 -20.10 -9.15 -9.94
N GLY A 16 -20.05 -10.46 -10.12
CA GLY A 16 -19.43 -11.37 -9.17
C GLY A 16 -17.93 -11.56 -9.34
N CYS A 17 -17.28 -10.92 -10.34
CA CYS A 17 -15.88 -11.17 -10.64
C CYS A 17 -14.93 -10.10 -10.15
N GLN A 18 -15.39 -9.08 -9.47
CA GLN A 18 -14.54 -7.99 -9.02
C GLN A 18 -13.80 -8.35 -7.76
N LYS A 19 -12.51 -8.04 -7.74
CA LYS A 19 -11.66 -8.18 -6.55
C LYS A 19 -11.37 -6.82 -5.98
N SER A 20 -11.28 -6.76 -4.65
CA SER A 20 -10.91 -5.54 -3.96
C SER A 20 -9.40 -5.31 -4.11
N THR A 21 -9.03 -4.14 -4.59
CA THR A 21 -7.63 -3.75 -4.74
C THR A 21 -7.44 -2.37 -4.14
N GLU A 22 -6.41 -2.22 -3.33
CA GLU A 22 -6.04 -0.96 -2.73
C GLU A 22 -4.62 -0.62 -3.15
N THR A 23 -4.40 0.60 -3.64
CA THR A 23 -3.08 1.06 -4.08
C THR A 23 -2.76 2.37 -3.38
N ALA A 24 -1.56 2.47 -2.84
CA ALA A 24 -1.05 3.69 -2.24
C ALA A 24 0.32 4.01 -2.83
N ILE A 25 0.52 5.26 -3.23
CA ILE A 25 1.79 5.71 -3.78
C ILE A 25 2.35 6.80 -2.89
N THR A 26 3.60 6.64 -2.49
CA THR A 26 4.35 7.65 -1.75
C THR A 26 5.44 8.16 -2.68
N ARG A 27 5.39 9.45 -3.01
CA ARG A 27 6.34 10.02 -3.96
C ARG A 27 6.73 11.43 -3.52
N THR A 28 8.02 11.67 -3.45
CA THR A 28 8.59 12.97 -3.13
C THR A 28 9.62 13.32 -4.18
N THR A 29 9.58 14.56 -4.67
CA THR A 29 10.53 15.02 -5.69
C THR A 29 11.24 16.26 -5.23
N ALA A 30 12.44 16.45 -5.72
CA ALA A 30 13.22 17.68 -5.55
C ALA A 30 13.94 17.98 -6.87
N ASN A 31 13.76 19.17 -7.39
CA ASN A 31 14.37 19.59 -8.66
C ASN A 31 14.06 18.64 -9.81
N GLY A 32 12.84 18.12 -9.85
CA GLY A 32 12.39 17.22 -10.92
C GLY A 32 12.88 15.78 -10.80
N VAL A 33 13.56 15.45 -9.72
CA VAL A 33 14.08 14.09 -9.49
C VAL A 33 13.37 13.48 -8.29
N ASP A 34 12.97 12.20 -8.40
CA ASP A 34 12.36 11.50 -7.29
C ASP A 34 13.37 11.26 -6.19
N THR A 35 13.11 11.80 -4.99
CA THR A 35 13.91 11.52 -3.81
C THR A 35 13.39 10.30 -3.07
N LEU A 36 12.11 9.97 -3.28
CA LEU A 36 11.46 8.80 -2.73
C LEU A 36 10.30 8.42 -3.63
N TYR A 37 10.20 7.15 -3.99
CA TYR A 37 9.07 6.65 -4.75
C TYR A 37 8.80 5.20 -4.36
N SER A 38 7.66 4.96 -3.74
CA SER A 38 7.26 3.65 -3.27
C SER A 38 5.81 3.39 -3.64
N LYS A 39 5.50 2.15 -3.94
CA LYS A 39 4.13 1.73 -4.26
C LYS A 39 3.74 0.56 -3.37
N ARG A 40 2.56 0.65 -2.78
CA ARG A 40 1.96 -0.45 -2.03
C ARG A 40 0.67 -0.86 -2.72
N THR A 41 0.49 -2.16 -2.91
CA THR A 41 -0.74 -2.72 -3.47
C THR A 41 -1.24 -3.80 -2.53
N VAL A 42 -2.53 -3.79 -2.21
CA VAL A 42 -3.16 -4.85 -1.41
C VAL A 42 -4.24 -5.50 -2.26
N VAL A 43 -4.11 -6.79 -2.50
CA VAL A 43 -5.07 -7.58 -3.27
C VAL A 43 -5.34 -8.86 -2.52
N ASP A 44 -6.60 -9.12 -2.19
CA ASP A 44 -7.01 -10.36 -1.49
C ASP A 44 -6.18 -10.62 -0.23
N GLY A 45 -5.91 -9.58 0.54
CA GLY A 45 -5.17 -9.71 1.79
C GLY A 45 -3.66 -9.82 1.62
N VAL A 46 -3.15 -9.76 0.39
CA VAL A 46 -1.71 -9.79 0.13
C VAL A 46 -1.22 -8.36 -0.09
N ALA A 47 -0.35 -7.89 0.78
CA ALA A 47 0.23 -6.56 0.67
C ALA A 47 1.59 -6.67 0.00
N ARG A 48 1.76 -5.94 -1.11
CA ARG A 48 3.01 -5.93 -1.86
C ARG A 48 3.59 -4.52 -1.83
N PHE A 49 4.86 -4.44 -1.45
CA PHE A 49 5.59 -3.17 -1.36
C PHE A 49 6.71 -3.16 -2.39
N GLU A 50 6.82 -2.06 -3.11
CA GLU A 50 7.85 -1.90 -4.15
C GLU A 50 8.59 -0.59 -3.89
N CYS A 51 9.91 -0.66 -3.75
CA CYS A 51 10.75 0.53 -3.63
C CYS A 51 11.30 0.85 -5.02
N MET A 52 10.85 1.95 -5.61
CA MET A 52 11.23 2.31 -6.98
C MET A 52 12.31 3.35 -7.04
N ALA A 53 12.38 4.25 -6.07
CA ALA A 53 13.42 5.25 -5.98
C ALA A 53 13.59 5.69 -4.54
N SER A 54 14.81 5.95 -4.14
CA SER A 54 15.13 6.57 -2.86
C SER A 54 16.53 7.16 -2.94
N ARG A 55 16.67 8.38 -2.46
CA ARG A 55 17.96 9.06 -2.46
C ARG A 55 19.00 8.34 -1.60
N SER A 56 18.56 7.66 -0.54
CA SER A 56 19.45 6.86 0.30
C SER A 56 19.78 5.49 -0.29
N GLY A 57 19.06 5.07 -1.34
CA GLY A 57 19.19 3.74 -1.91
C GLY A 57 18.22 2.73 -1.31
N GLN A 58 17.48 3.11 -0.27
CA GLN A 58 16.52 2.24 0.39
C GLN A 58 15.25 3.00 0.73
N CYS A 59 14.12 2.31 0.68
CA CYS A 59 12.87 2.79 1.25
C CYS A 59 12.71 2.15 2.62
N HIS A 60 12.48 2.95 3.65
CA HIS A 60 12.26 2.47 5.01
C HIS A 60 10.78 2.55 5.33
N TYR A 61 10.23 1.44 5.78
CA TYR A 61 8.80 1.30 6.03
C TYR A 61 8.51 1.09 7.50
N LEU A 62 7.50 1.80 7.99
CA LEU A 62 6.84 1.47 9.26
C LEU A 62 5.40 1.14 8.93
N LEU A 63 4.96 -0.06 9.30
CA LEU A 63 3.57 -0.45 9.16
C LEU A 63 2.89 -0.28 10.51
N LEU A 64 1.79 0.45 10.52
CA LEU A 64 1.16 0.94 11.73
C LEU A 64 -0.19 0.29 11.97
N ASP A 65 -0.57 0.22 13.23
CA ASP A 65 -1.87 -0.27 13.65
C ASP A 65 -2.98 0.51 12.94
N PRO A 66 -4.06 -0.15 12.50
CA PRO A 66 -5.18 0.56 11.84
C PRO A 66 -5.78 1.68 12.67
N ALA A 67 -5.64 1.63 14.00
CA ALA A 67 -6.16 2.66 14.88
C ALA A 67 -5.30 3.92 14.94
N CYS A 68 -4.13 3.96 14.30
CA CYS A 68 -3.28 5.15 14.29
C CYS A 68 -3.98 6.31 13.59
N ARG A 69 -3.88 7.50 14.17
CA ARG A 69 -4.53 8.70 13.64
C ARG A 69 -3.60 9.41 12.65
N PRO A 70 -4.17 10.04 11.61
CA PRO A 70 -3.33 10.74 10.63
C PRO A 70 -2.76 12.06 11.15
N ASP A 71 -3.33 12.64 12.22
CA ASP A 71 -2.96 13.96 12.71
C ASP A 71 -1.92 13.91 13.83
N ALA A 72 -1.41 12.75 14.19
CA ALA A 72 -0.44 12.60 15.25
C ALA A 72 0.43 11.38 15.01
N ALA A 73 1.63 11.37 15.58
CA ALA A 73 2.47 10.17 15.56
C ALA A 73 1.75 9.05 16.32
N CYS A 74 1.84 7.83 15.81
CA CYS A 74 1.17 6.72 16.44
C CYS A 74 1.89 6.34 17.73
N ALA A 75 1.14 6.29 18.84
CA ALA A 75 1.69 5.94 20.15
C ALA A 75 1.97 4.44 20.28
N ARG A 76 1.36 3.62 19.43
CA ARG A 76 1.56 2.18 19.45
C ARG A 76 2.82 1.80 18.69
N ALA A 77 3.47 0.73 19.13
CA ALA A 77 4.63 0.21 18.40
C ALA A 77 4.22 -0.19 16.97
N PRO A 78 5.08 -0.01 15.97
CA PRO A 78 4.77 -0.47 14.62
C PRO A 78 4.58 -1.99 14.59
N ILE A 79 3.66 -2.46 13.71
CA ILE A 79 3.46 -3.89 13.53
C ILE A 79 4.63 -4.52 12.77
N ARG A 80 5.24 -3.75 11.87
CA ARG A 80 6.42 -4.16 11.10
C ARG A 80 7.32 -2.96 10.88
N SER A 81 8.61 -3.20 10.82
CA SER A 81 9.61 -2.22 10.43
C SER A 81 10.59 -2.92 9.51
N PHE A 82 10.76 -2.44 8.29
CA PHE A 82 11.63 -3.08 7.33
C PHE A 82 12.12 -2.06 6.30
N ALA A 83 13.14 -2.46 5.54
CA ALA A 83 13.69 -1.63 4.47
C ALA A 83 13.80 -2.46 3.20
N LEU A 84 13.59 -1.81 2.06
CA LEU A 84 13.78 -2.40 0.74
C LEU A 84 14.82 -1.60 -0.02
N ALA A 85 15.76 -2.28 -0.63
CA ALA A 85 16.66 -1.64 -1.58
C ALA A 85 15.87 -1.22 -2.83
N VAL A 86 16.27 -0.13 -3.46
CA VAL A 86 15.65 0.32 -4.70
C VAL A 86 15.65 -0.82 -5.72
N GLY A 87 14.51 -1.03 -6.36
CA GLY A 87 14.32 -2.10 -7.34
C GLY A 87 13.87 -3.43 -6.75
N THR A 88 13.62 -3.50 -5.44
CA THR A 88 13.17 -4.74 -4.81
C THR A 88 11.74 -4.64 -4.30
N THR A 89 11.14 -5.77 -4.01
CA THR A 89 9.76 -5.90 -3.54
C THR A 89 9.69 -6.84 -2.35
N GLN A 90 8.61 -6.69 -1.55
CA GLN A 90 8.34 -7.54 -0.40
C GLN A 90 6.84 -7.74 -0.30
N GLU A 91 6.40 -8.95 0.03
CA GLU A 91 4.98 -9.26 0.24
C GLU A 91 4.74 -9.75 1.64
N PHE A 92 3.59 -9.38 2.20
CA PHE A 92 3.10 -9.87 3.48
C PHE A 92 1.67 -10.34 3.33
N ARG A 93 1.32 -11.44 4.00
CA ARG A 93 -0.02 -12.01 3.95
C ARG A 93 -0.73 -11.97 5.30
N ASP A 94 -0.04 -11.52 6.35
CA ASP A 94 -0.52 -11.58 7.72
C ASP A 94 -0.79 -10.21 8.33
N LEU A 95 -0.91 -9.17 7.52
CA LEU A 95 -1.15 -7.83 8.04
C LEU A 95 -2.63 -7.62 8.38
N PRO A 96 -2.93 -6.86 9.43
CA PRO A 96 -4.33 -6.58 9.74
C PRO A 96 -4.95 -5.70 8.68
N LYS A 97 -6.25 -5.92 8.44
CA LYS A 97 -6.99 -5.10 7.49
C LYS A 97 -6.98 -3.64 7.93
N GLY A 98 -6.73 -2.74 6.99
CA GLY A 98 -6.73 -1.32 7.30
C GLY A 98 -5.43 -0.81 7.91
N PHE A 99 -4.37 -1.61 7.91
CA PHE A 99 -3.09 -1.13 8.41
C PHE A 99 -2.67 0.15 7.68
N ALA A 100 -1.90 0.97 8.37
CA ALA A 100 -1.37 2.21 7.82
C ALA A 100 0.13 2.07 7.57
N GLN A 101 0.70 3.01 6.84
CA GLN A 101 2.14 2.99 6.56
C GLN A 101 2.75 4.38 6.65
N CYS A 102 4.06 4.40 6.89
CA CYS A 102 4.92 5.53 6.55
C CYS A 102 6.09 5.00 5.76
N VAL A 103 6.52 5.75 4.76
CA VAL A 103 7.69 5.41 3.95
C VAL A 103 8.64 6.59 4.00
N SER A 104 9.93 6.33 4.19
CA SER A 104 10.95 7.37 4.31
C SER A 104 12.24 6.94 3.64
N GLU A 105 13.08 7.92 3.28
CA GLU A 105 14.42 7.64 2.78
C GLU A 105 15.32 7.08 3.86
N ASP A 106 15.09 7.48 5.11
CA ASP A 106 15.90 7.09 6.25
C ASP A 106 15.06 6.35 7.27
N ARG A 107 15.72 5.55 8.10
CA ARG A 107 15.04 4.83 9.14
C ARG A 107 14.41 5.78 10.15
N LYS A 108 13.15 5.53 10.50
CA LYS A 108 12.42 6.27 11.52
C LYS A 108 11.81 5.30 12.51
N GLU A 109 11.61 5.75 13.73
CA GLU A 109 10.99 4.94 14.77
C GLU A 109 9.54 5.30 14.96
N GLN A 110 9.15 6.51 14.59
CA GLN A 110 7.79 7.00 14.65
C GLN A 110 7.50 7.87 13.44
N CYS A 111 6.25 7.87 13.02
CA CYS A 111 5.80 8.72 11.92
C CYS A 111 4.29 8.85 11.96
N HIS A 112 3.78 9.80 11.21
CA HIS A 112 2.34 9.92 11.00
C HIS A 112 1.92 8.98 9.87
N ARG A 113 0.74 8.39 9.98
CA ARG A 113 0.24 7.54 8.90
C ARG A 113 -0.01 8.40 7.66
N GLU A 114 0.21 7.77 6.53
CA GLU A 114 -0.07 8.38 5.23
C GLU A 114 -1.50 8.17 4.81
#